data_43fea47e79ce78da0c4dbe7326a410a5
#
_entry.id   43fea47e79ce78da0c4dbe7326a410a5
#
_cell.length_a   1.000
_cell.length_b   1.000
_cell.length_c   1.000
_cell.angle_alpha   90.00
_cell.angle_beta   90.00
_cell.angle_gamma   90.00
#
_symmetry.space_group_name_H-M   'P 1'
#
loop_
_entity.id
_entity.type
_entity.pdbx_description
1 polymer ?
#
loop_
_entity_poly.entity_id
_entity_poly.type
_entity_poly.pdbx_seq_one_letter_code
_entity_poly.pdbx_strand_id
1 'polypeptide(L)'
;MQSITHFGSTELIYQIGESNQRLVICPNIIRYLQKYQQRKPLQPEAGGQLFARLSVENVVIGKITGPRKTDLRSRTLYVPDRKSEQQEIDRWHSKGFHYVGDWHTHPESVPFPSGSDRESIRDCFIKSKHHLLGFLLMVVGSAPFPKGLYVSLNDNEVELPLIPMNGI
;
A
#
# COMPACT_ATOMS: atom_id res chain seq x y z
N MET A 1 7.42 -7.70 39.31
CA MET A 1 6.66 -6.71 38.52
C MET A 1 7.29 -6.66 37.14
N GLN A 2 6.79 -7.44 36.20
CA GLN A 2 7.26 -7.39 34.81
C GLN A 2 6.38 -6.39 34.07
N SER A 3 6.98 -5.29 33.63
CA SER A 3 6.33 -4.33 32.75
C SER A 3 6.13 -4.96 31.37
N ILE A 4 4.92 -5.32 31.08
CA ILE A 4 4.50 -5.70 29.73
C ILE A 4 4.46 -4.41 28.91
N THR A 5 5.52 -4.14 28.17
CA THR A 5 5.51 -3.13 27.12
C THR A 5 4.56 -3.60 26.02
N HIS A 6 3.34 -3.11 26.05
CA HIS A 6 2.44 -3.19 24.91
C HIS A 6 3.03 -2.33 23.79
N PHE A 7 3.75 -2.96 22.86
CA PHE A 7 3.96 -2.40 21.53
C PHE A 7 2.66 -2.52 20.73
N GLY A 8 1.69 -1.70 21.07
CA GLY A 8 0.56 -1.44 20.19
C GLY A 8 1.09 -0.67 18.99
N SER A 9 1.12 -1.31 17.81
CA SER A 9 1.43 -0.59 16.57
C SER A 9 0.39 0.49 16.38
N THR A 10 0.83 1.74 16.49
CA THR A 10 0.00 2.92 16.26
C THR A 10 -0.32 3.00 14.77
N GLU A 11 -1.51 3.49 14.42
CA GLU A 11 -1.84 3.80 13.03
C GLU A 11 -0.86 4.81 12.43
N LEU A 12 -0.62 4.73 11.11
CA LEU A 12 0.11 5.75 10.38
C LEU A 12 -0.88 6.67 9.68
N ILE A 13 -0.65 7.97 9.81
CA ILE A 13 -1.50 9.01 9.24
C ILE A 13 -0.68 9.86 8.29
N TYR A 14 -1.20 10.08 7.09
CA TYR A 14 -0.61 10.93 6.07
C TYR A 14 -1.60 12.01 5.68
N GLN A 15 -1.11 13.22 5.46
CA GLN A 15 -1.90 14.28 4.85
C GLN A 15 -1.92 14.11 3.33
N ILE A 16 -3.09 14.25 2.70
CA ILE A 16 -3.23 14.15 1.26
C ILE A 16 -3.12 15.55 0.65
N GLY A 17 -1.91 15.92 0.23
CA GLY A 17 -1.61 17.20 -0.38
C GLY A 17 -2.00 18.38 0.52
N GLU A 18 -2.61 19.41 -0.08
CA GLU A 18 -3.14 20.58 0.62
C GLU A 18 -4.61 20.41 1.04
N SER A 19 -5.20 19.24 0.78
CA SER A 19 -6.57 18.93 1.19
C SER A 19 -6.65 18.70 2.71
N ASN A 20 -7.86 18.81 3.26
CA ASN A 20 -8.10 18.41 4.67
C ASN A 20 -8.28 16.91 4.83
N GLN A 21 -8.18 16.14 3.75
CA GLN A 21 -8.35 14.69 3.76
C GLN A 21 -7.08 14.00 4.24
N ARG A 22 -7.24 12.96 5.05
CA ARG A 22 -6.15 12.16 5.61
C ARG A 22 -6.23 10.73 5.11
N LEU A 23 -5.06 10.16 4.84
CA LEU A 23 -4.89 8.72 4.66
C LEU A 23 -4.55 8.12 6.03
N VAL A 24 -5.36 7.15 6.46
CA VAL A 24 -5.14 6.42 7.71
C VAL A 24 -4.85 4.96 7.38
N ILE A 25 -3.68 4.47 7.80
CA ILE A 25 -3.29 3.07 7.66
C ILE A 25 -3.48 2.38 9.01
N CYS A 26 -4.43 1.46 9.08
CA CYS A 26 -4.76 0.74 10.31
C CYS A 26 -3.60 -0.13 10.81
N PRO A 27 -3.47 -0.36 12.13
CA PRO A 27 -2.38 -1.15 12.72
C PRO A 27 -2.26 -2.58 12.17
N ASN A 28 -3.37 -3.23 11.84
CA ASN A 28 -3.35 -4.56 11.23
C ASN A 28 -2.74 -4.56 9.82
N ILE A 29 -2.94 -3.48 9.05
CA ILE A 29 -2.33 -3.31 7.73
C ILE A 29 -0.83 -3.08 7.87
N ILE A 30 -0.42 -2.24 8.81
CA ILE A 30 1.00 -2.00 9.10
C ILE A 30 1.72 -3.31 9.44
N ARG A 31 1.16 -4.12 10.34
CA ARG A 31 1.72 -5.44 10.67
C ARG A 31 1.77 -6.38 9.47
N TYR A 32 0.76 -6.32 8.61
CA TYR A 32 0.73 -7.13 7.39
C TYR A 32 1.86 -6.74 6.43
N LEU A 33 2.06 -5.46 6.16
CA LEU A 33 3.16 -4.96 5.32
C LEU A 33 4.52 -5.32 5.91
N GLN A 34 4.71 -5.13 7.23
CA GLN A 34 5.95 -5.48 7.94
C GLN A 34 6.31 -6.96 7.84
N LYS A 35 5.32 -7.85 7.84
CA LYS A 35 5.52 -9.30 7.68
C LYS A 35 6.22 -9.65 6.36
N TYR A 36 5.97 -8.88 5.31
CA TYR A 36 6.51 -9.14 3.98
C TYR A 36 7.78 -8.36 3.66
N GLN A 37 8.30 -7.53 4.56
CA GLN A 37 9.58 -6.84 4.36
C GLN A 37 10.67 -7.82 3.95
N GLN A 38 11.40 -7.50 2.88
CA GLN A 38 12.46 -8.37 2.34
C GLN A 38 13.74 -8.25 3.18
N ARG A 39 13.79 -9.00 4.27
CA ARG A 39 14.92 -9.00 5.21
C ARG A 39 15.93 -10.13 4.98
N LYS A 40 15.60 -11.09 4.11
CA LYS A 40 16.44 -12.25 3.78
C LYS A 40 16.93 -12.15 2.35
N PRO A 41 18.17 -12.62 2.04
CA PRO A 41 18.79 -12.47 0.72
C PRO A 41 17.98 -13.04 -0.45
N LEU A 42 17.26 -14.14 -0.22
CA LEU A 42 16.48 -14.83 -1.27
C LEU A 42 14.96 -14.64 -1.12
N GLN A 43 14.53 -13.76 -0.23
CA GLN A 43 13.11 -13.50 -0.02
C GLN A 43 12.55 -12.81 -1.27
N PRO A 44 11.47 -13.35 -1.88
CA PRO A 44 10.88 -12.75 -3.07
C PRO A 44 10.11 -11.49 -2.73
N GLU A 45 9.94 -10.60 -3.70
CA GLU A 45 9.01 -9.49 -3.63
C GLU A 45 7.59 -10.00 -3.34
N ALA A 46 6.87 -9.24 -2.58
CA ALA A 46 5.45 -9.44 -2.30
C ALA A 46 4.68 -8.20 -2.74
N GLY A 47 3.41 -8.37 -3.03
CA GLY A 47 2.56 -7.25 -3.40
C GLY A 47 1.09 -7.66 -3.40
N GLY A 48 0.24 -6.71 -3.69
CA GLY A 48 -1.20 -6.89 -3.75
C GLY A 48 -1.94 -5.57 -3.79
N GLN A 49 -3.19 -5.58 -3.35
CA GLN A 49 -4.13 -4.48 -3.47
C GLN A 49 -4.48 -3.89 -2.10
N LEU A 50 -4.80 -2.60 -2.13
CA LEU A 50 -5.24 -1.81 -0.99
C LEU A 50 -6.72 -1.47 -1.12
N PHE A 51 -7.46 -1.64 -0.03
CA PHE A 51 -8.88 -1.34 0.01
C PHE A 51 -9.20 -0.44 1.20
N ALA A 52 -10.01 0.59 0.94
CA ALA A 52 -10.34 1.61 1.92
C ALA A 52 -11.85 1.84 2.07
N ARG A 53 -12.21 2.32 3.23
CA ARG A 53 -13.46 3.05 3.45
C ARG A 53 -13.19 4.53 3.24
N LEU A 54 -14.08 5.17 2.49
CA LEU A 54 -13.95 6.57 2.09
C LEU A 54 -14.95 7.44 2.84
N SER A 55 -14.48 8.58 3.34
CA SER A 55 -15.31 9.66 3.85
C SER A 55 -14.77 11.00 3.37
N VAL A 56 -15.46 12.09 3.68
CA VAL A 56 -15.01 13.45 3.32
C VAL A 56 -13.66 13.76 3.96
N GLU A 57 -13.41 13.29 5.17
CA GLU A 57 -12.20 13.62 5.93
C GLU A 57 -11.11 12.56 5.82
N ASN A 58 -11.48 11.29 5.58
CA ASN A 58 -10.53 10.20 5.70
C ASN A 58 -10.66 9.15 4.59
N VAL A 59 -9.51 8.66 4.16
CA VAL A 59 -9.32 7.41 3.40
C VAL A 59 -8.71 6.41 4.38
N VAL A 60 -9.49 5.44 4.85
CA VAL A 60 -9.07 4.48 5.87
C VAL A 60 -8.75 3.13 5.23
N ILE A 61 -7.45 2.79 5.13
CA ILE A 61 -7.02 1.48 4.63
C ILE A 61 -7.30 0.43 5.71
N GLY A 62 -8.34 -0.35 5.49
CA GLY A 62 -8.79 -1.38 6.43
C GLY A 62 -8.67 -2.80 5.91
N LYS A 63 -8.38 -2.98 4.62
CA LYS A 63 -8.15 -4.28 3.99
C LYS A 63 -6.97 -4.23 3.03
N ILE A 64 -6.26 -5.36 2.96
CA ILE A 64 -5.10 -5.58 2.11
C ILE A 64 -5.13 -7.01 1.61
N THR A 65 -4.71 -7.23 0.37
CA THR A 65 -4.63 -8.55 -0.25
C THR A 65 -3.24 -8.82 -0.80
N GLY A 66 -2.98 -10.07 -1.16
CA GLY A 66 -1.70 -10.52 -1.73
C GLY A 66 -0.61 -10.79 -0.67
N PRO A 67 0.51 -11.39 -1.07
CA PRO A 67 0.70 -12.02 -2.37
C PRO A 67 -0.12 -13.32 -2.51
N ARG A 68 -0.49 -13.66 -3.74
CA ARG A 68 -1.26 -14.86 -4.08
C ARG A 68 -0.33 -15.95 -4.58
N LYS A 69 -0.77 -17.20 -4.46
CA LYS A 69 0.01 -18.34 -4.98
C LYS A 69 0.19 -18.32 -6.50
N THR A 70 -0.70 -17.65 -7.19
CA THR A 70 -0.71 -17.51 -8.66
C THR A 70 0.09 -16.32 -9.17
N ASP A 71 0.55 -15.44 -8.27
CA ASP A 71 1.44 -14.33 -8.63
C ASP A 71 2.83 -14.84 -9.03
N LEU A 72 3.45 -14.20 -10.02
CA LEU A 72 4.85 -14.46 -10.36
C LEU A 72 5.75 -13.58 -9.50
N ARG A 73 6.67 -14.22 -8.76
CA ARG A 73 7.51 -13.53 -7.79
C ARG A 73 8.95 -14.00 -7.84
N SER A 74 9.87 -13.05 -7.81
CA SER A 74 11.30 -13.28 -7.57
C SER A 74 11.82 -12.19 -6.61
N ARG A 75 13.12 -12.16 -6.35
CA ARG A 75 13.73 -11.16 -5.46
C ARG A 75 13.47 -9.71 -5.90
N THR A 76 13.34 -9.48 -7.20
CA THR A 76 13.20 -8.14 -7.81
C THR A 76 12.05 -8.07 -8.82
N LEU A 77 11.10 -8.97 -8.71
CA LEU A 77 9.93 -9.01 -9.58
C LEU A 77 8.68 -9.42 -8.82
N TYR A 78 7.64 -8.66 -9.03
CA TYR A 78 6.29 -9.00 -8.61
C TYR A 78 5.33 -8.74 -9.77
N VAL A 79 4.67 -9.80 -10.26
CA VAL A 79 3.63 -9.71 -11.29
C VAL A 79 2.35 -10.34 -10.75
N PRO A 80 1.31 -9.54 -10.50
CA PRO A 80 0.06 -10.05 -9.93
C PRO A 80 -0.75 -10.86 -10.95
N ASP A 81 -1.52 -11.81 -10.42
CA ASP A 81 -2.59 -12.46 -11.17
C ASP A 81 -3.80 -11.53 -11.31
N ARG A 82 -3.92 -10.87 -12.45
CA ARG A 82 -4.96 -9.87 -12.73
C ARG A 82 -6.37 -10.39 -12.58
N LYS A 83 -6.61 -11.66 -12.88
CA LYS A 83 -7.94 -12.28 -12.70
C LYS A 83 -8.31 -12.36 -11.23
N SER A 84 -7.38 -12.81 -10.40
CA SER A 84 -7.58 -12.87 -8.95
C SER A 84 -7.76 -11.48 -8.34
N GLU A 85 -7.01 -10.48 -8.83
CA GLU A 85 -7.18 -9.09 -8.39
C GLU A 85 -8.59 -8.56 -8.66
N GLN A 86 -9.13 -8.80 -9.85
CA GLN A 86 -10.49 -8.36 -10.17
C GLN A 86 -11.55 -9.03 -9.28
N GLN A 87 -11.38 -10.32 -8.99
CA GLN A 87 -12.28 -11.04 -8.08
C GLN A 87 -12.24 -10.46 -6.67
N GLU A 88 -11.08 -10.03 -6.20
CA GLU A 88 -10.93 -9.40 -4.89
C GLU A 88 -11.57 -8.01 -4.86
N ILE A 89 -11.42 -7.21 -5.93
CA ILE A 89 -12.09 -5.92 -6.07
C ILE A 89 -13.60 -6.11 -5.93
N ASP A 90 -14.19 -7.02 -6.68
CA ASP A 90 -15.63 -7.29 -6.67
C ASP A 90 -16.10 -7.74 -5.28
N ARG A 91 -15.33 -8.64 -4.67
CA ARG A 91 -15.62 -9.16 -3.32
C ARG A 91 -15.60 -8.07 -2.25
N TRP A 92 -14.61 -7.21 -2.25
CA TRP A 92 -14.47 -6.18 -1.22
C TRP A 92 -15.39 -4.99 -1.48
N HIS A 93 -15.65 -4.66 -2.74
CA HIS A 93 -16.64 -3.66 -3.11
C HIS A 93 -18.03 -4.00 -2.57
N SER A 94 -18.45 -5.26 -2.68
CA SER A 94 -19.73 -5.72 -2.10
C SER A 94 -19.83 -5.57 -0.58
N LYS A 95 -18.69 -5.38 0.11
CA LYS A 95 -18.59 -5.17 1.56
C LYS A 95 -18.34 -3.70 1.94
N GLY A 96 -18.47 -2.78 0.99
CA GLY A 96 -18.30 -1.34 1.20
C GLY A 96 -16.85 -0.87 1.26
N PHE A 97 -15.91 -1.65 0.71
CA PHE A 97 -14.53 -1.24 0.54
C PHE A 97 -14.25 -0.88 -0.93
N HIS A 98 -13.53 0.19 -1.14
CA HIS A 98 -13.09 0.63 -2.46
C HIS A 98 -11.65 0.22 -2.69
N TYR A 99 -11.35 -0.33 -3.87
CA TYR A 99 -9.98 -0.47 -4.33
C TYR A 99 -9.37 0.92 -4.52
N VAL A 100 -8.25 1.16 -3.87
CA VAL A 100 -7.63 2.50 -3.85
C VAL A 100 -6.16 2.49 -4.30
N GLY A 101 -5.62 1.35 -4.67
CA GLY A 101 -4.24 1.24 -5.16
C GLY A 101 -3.56 -0.06 -4.81
N ASP A 102 -2.25 -0.09 -5.02
CA ASP A 102 -1.41 -1.28 -4.91
C ASP A 102 -0.26 -1.08 -3.91
N TRP A 103 0.26 -2.19 -3.43
CA TRP A 103 1.46 -2.24 -2.65
C TRP A 103 2.40 -3.34 -3.15
N HIS A 104 3.71 -3.14 -2.98
CA HIS A 104 4.71 -4.18 -3.16
C HIS A 104 5.95 -3.90 -2.33
N THR A 105 6.83 -4.89 -2.21
CA THR A 105 8.07 -4.78 -1.46
C THR A 105 9.26 -4.59 -2.39
N HIS A 106 10.26 -3.87 -1.89
CA HIS A 106 11.58 -3.75 -2.47
C HIS A 106 12.65 -4.23 -1.47
N PRO A 107 13.79 -4.75 -1.94
CA PRO A 107 14.87 -5.19 -1.05
C PRO A 107 15.63 -4.05 -0.38
N GLU A 108 15.48 -2.81 -0.87
CA GLU A 108 16.13 -1.65 -0.28
C GLU A 108 15.64 -1.32 1.13
N SER A 109 16.49 -0.68 1.93
CA SER A 109 16.14 -0.23 3.28
C SER A 109 15.09 0.88 3.24
N VAL A 110 15.37 1.95 2.48
CA VAL A 110 14.44 3.05 2.22
C VAL A 110 13.97 2.93 0.78
N PRO A 111 12.71 2.56 0.55
CA PRO A 111 12.25 2.22 -0.79
C PRO A 111 11.87 3.45 -1.60
N PHE A 112 12.04 3.34 -2.92
CA PHE A 112 11.48 4.25 -3.90
C PHE A 112 10.86 3.45 -5.04
N PRO A 113 9.79 3.96 -5.68
CA PRO A 113 9.20 3.29 -6.84
C PRO A 113 10.15 3.36 -8.03
N SER A 114 10.21 2.27 -8.78
CA SER A 114 10.91 2.21 -10.09
C SER A 114 10.09 2.92 -11.17
N GLY A 115 10.70 3.09 -12.37
CA GLY A 115 9.98 3.59 -13.53
C GLY A 115 8.78 2.70 -13.90
N SER A 116 8.98 1.38 -13.87
CA SER A 116 7.90 0.40 -14.15
C SER A 116 6.79 0.40 -13.11
N ASP A 117 7.10 0.67 -11.83
CA ASP A 117 6.09 0.82 -10.78
C ASP A 117 5.19 2.03 -11.07
N ARG A 118 5.79 3.15 -11.46
CA ARG A 118 5.08 4.37 -11.82
C ARG A 118 4.18 4.18 -13.05
N GLU A 119 4.69 3.52 -14.07
CA GLU A 119 3.90 3.18 -15.27
C GLU A 119 2.75 2.26 -14.90
N SER A 120 2.98 1.24 -14.09
CA SER A 120 1.97 0.27 -13.69
C SER A 120 0.81 0.91 -12.93
N ILE A 121 1.07 1.77 -11.96
CA ILE A 121 0.00 2.43 -11.20
C ILE A 121 -0.76 3.45 -12.05
N ARG A 122 -0.08 4.16 -12.94
CA ARG A 122 -0.69 5.08 -13.91
C ARG A 122 -1.62 4.34 -14.86
N ASP A 123 -1.15 3.25 -15.43
CA ASP A 123 -1.93 2.39 -16.32
C ASP A 123 -3.16 1.84 -15.62
N CYS A 124 -3.00 1.41 -14.37
CA CYS A 124 -4.09 0.93 -13.55
C CYS A 124 -5.15 2.02 -13.34
N PHE A 125 -4.73 3.25 -13.04
CA PHE A 125 -5.62 4.40 -12.88
C PHE A 125 -6.40 4.70 -14.17
N ILE A 126 -5.72 4.73 -15.31
CA ILE A 126 -6.34 5.06 -16.62
C ILE A 126 -7.31 3.97 -17.08
N LYS A 127 -6.95 2.69 -16.88
CA LYS A 127 -7.72 1.54 -17.40
C LYS A 127 -8.86 1.10 -16.49
N SER A 128 -8.86 1.51 -15.22
CA SER A 128 -9.89 1.12 -14.26
C SER A 128 -11.12 2.03 -14.32
N LYS A 129 -12.29 1.46 -13.98
CA LYS A 129 -13.53 2.24 -13.82
C LYS A 129 -13.65 2.69 -12.37
N HIS A 130 -13.52 3.97 -12.11
CA HIS A 130 -13.60 4.57 -10.78
C HIS A 130 -13.96 6.06 -10.85
N HIS A 131 -14.22 6.65 -9.68
CA HIS A 131 -14.45 8.09 -9.49
C HIS A 131 -13.43 8.71 -8.54
N LEU A 132 -12.29 8.04 -8.30
CA LEU A 132 -11.24 8.53 -7.43
C LEU A 132 -10.35 9.54 -8.16
N LEU A 133 -9.78 10.48 -7.40
CA LEU A 133 -8.83 11.48 -7.92
C LEU A 133 -7.42 10.93 -8.11
N GLY A 134 -7.12 9.78 -7.55
CA GLY A 134 -5.83 9.12 -7.66
C GLY A 134 -5.83 7.73 -7.04
N PHE A 135 -4.82 6.92 -7.37
CA PHE A 135 -4.54 5.64 -6.74
C PHE A 135 -3.28 5.71 -5.88
N LEU A 136 -3.33 5.03 -4.75
CA LEU A 136 -2.19 4.90 -3.86
C LEU A 136 -1.18 3.89 -4.41
N LEU A 137 0.09 4.22 -4.28
CA LEU A 137 1.20 3.29 -4.43
C LEU A 137 1.96 3.24 -3.11
N MET A 138 2.09 2.05 -2.52
CA MET A 138 2.91 1.81 -1.36
C MET A 138 4.08 0.90 -1.72
N VAL A 139 5.31 1.34 -1.44
CA VAL A 139 6.52 0.52 -1.62
C VAL A 139 7.14 0.28 -0.25
N VAL A 140 7.33 -1.00 0.08
CA VAL A 140 7.76 -1.45 1.41
C VAL A 140 9.23 -1.85 1.35
N GLY A 141 10.07 -1.10 2.04
CA GLY A 141 11.48 -1.42 2.26
C GLY A 141 11.73 -2.15 3.57
N SER A 142 12.98 -2.43 3.90
CA SER A 142 13.36 -3.20 5.08
C SER A 142 13.59 -2.39 6.35
N ALA A 143 13.69 -1.05 6.26
CA ALA A 143 13.81 -0.18 7.43
C ALA A 143 12.52 -0.14 8.25
N PRO A 144 12.60 0.24 9.55
CA PRO A 144 11.41 0.51 10.35
C PRO A 144 10.52 1.59 9.72
N PHE A 145 9.19 1.43 9.89
CA PHE A 145 8.24 2.46 9.45
C PHE A 145 8.25 3.66 10.38
N PRO A 146 7.97 4.90 9.88
CA PRO A 146 7.55 5.20 8.50
C PRO A 146 8.68 5.26 7.47
N LYS A 147 9.95 5.32 7.87
CA LYS A 147 11.09 5.48 6.95
C LYS A 147 11.17 4.37 5.90
N GLY A 148 10.83 3.13 6.26
CA GLY A 148 10.79 1.97 5.38
C GLY A 148 9.52 1.84 4.54
N LEU A 149 8.66 2.85 4.51
CA LEU A 149 7.41 2.83 3.74
C LEU A 149 7.31 4.09 2.87
N TYR A 150 7.36 3.91 1.57
CA TYR A 150 7.03 4.95 0.60
C TYR A 150 5.54 4.92 0.31
N VAL A 151 4.89 6.08 0.30
CA VAL A 151 3.48 6.24 -0.03
C VAL A 151 3.31 7.41 -0.98
N SER A 152 2.62 7.20 -2.10
CA SER A 152 2.23 8.27 -3.01
C SER A 152 0.80 8.13 -3.50
N LEU A 153 0.19 9.25 -3.88
CA LEU A 153 -1.07 9.32 -4.61
C LEU A 153 -0.77 9.65 -6.06
N ASN A 154 -1.32 8.87 -6.99
CA ASN A 154 -0.98 8.93 -8.40
C ASN A 154 -2.25 9.02 -9.26
N ASP A 155 -2.25 9.95 -10.20
CA ASP A 155 -3.23 9.99 -11.29
C ASP A 155 -2.55 9.72 -12.65
N ASN A 156 -3.15 10.16 -13.75
CA ASN A 156 -2.58 9.99 -15.09
C ASN A 156 -1.37 10.90 -15.38
N GLU A 157 -1.11 11.93 -14.59
CA GLU A 157 -0.08 12.93 -14.85
C GLU A 157 0.87 13.15 -13.67
N VAL A 158 0.34 13.06 -12.44
CA VAL A 158 1.03 13.50 -11.23
C VAL A 158 1.28 12.32 -10.28
N GLU A 159 2.50 12.25 -9.76
CA GLU A 159 2.87 11.48 -8.58
C GLU A 159 3.03 12.45 -7.41
N LEU A 160 2.22 12.29 -6.36
CA LEU A 160 2.28 13.08 -5.14
C LEU A 160 2.78 12.21 -3.99
N PRO A 161 4.07 12.28 -3.62
CA PRO A 161 4.56 11.62 -2.41
C PRO A 161 3.87 12.19 -1.16
N LEU A 162 3.45 11.31 -0.26
CA LEU A 162 2.80 11.69 0.99
C LEU A 162 3.79 11.64 2.15
N ILE A 163 3.65 12.59 3.08
CA ILE A 163 4.50 12.72 4.26
C ILE A 163 3.72 12.24 5.48
N PRO A 164 4.29 11.35 6.31
CA PRO A 164 3.62 10.91 7.53
C PRO A 164 3.51 12.06 8.53
N MET A 165 2.35 12.14 9.20
CA MET A 165 2.07 13.13 10.24
C MET A 165 2.49 12.66 11.62
N ASN A 166 2.72 11.35 11.80
CA ASN A 166 3.09 10.71 13.05
C ASN A 166 4.12 9.60 12.84
N GLY A 167 4.73 9.11 13.90
CA GLY A 167 5.73 8.04 13.82
C GLY A 167 7.15 8.50 13.43
N ILE A 168 7.45 9.80 13.62
CA ILE A 168 8.77 10.39 13.40
C ILE A 168 9.59 10.30 14.67
#